data_4220d4e8dfe29e8649f4527756fa549d
#
_entry.id   4220d4e8dfe29e8649f4527756fa549d
#
_cell.length_a   1.000
_cell.length_b   1.000
_cell.length_c   1.000
_cell.angle_alpha   90.00
_cell.angle_beta   90.00
_cell.angle_gamma   90.00
#
_symmetry.space_group_name_H-M   'P 1'
#
loop_
_entity.id
_entity.type
_entity.pdbx_description
1 polymer ?
#
loop_
_entity_poly.entity_id
_entity_poly.type
_entity_poly.pdbx_seq_one_letter_code
_entity_poly.pdbx_strand_id
1 'polypeptide(L)'
;MNQIVNQREKGLDVIRRLAAAAMLLALFQAGAAISASAAETIKPGRWEFTSQMQLPGGAQLPSGTSLPPGVQGRPGGGMSATHTSCINSDQAVPTDPRPECRVERVQRNGATITWSASCTTGQGAVRSDGVAHYAGNAMEATLTTHVPGHGGAVMDTKQRITGRYLGPCTR
;
A
#
# COMPACT_ATOMS: atom_id res chain seq x y z
N MET A 1 -61.38 -18.56 -51.42
CA MET A 1 -61.00 -17.21 -51.04
C MET A 1 -60.59 -17.10 -49.54
N ASN A 2 -60.94 -18.04 -48.68
CA ASN A 2 -60.64 -18.00 -47.20
C ASN A 2 -59.23 -18.53 -46.80
N GLN A 3 -58.54 -19.29 -47.64
CA GLN A 3 -57.24 -19.84 -47.27
C GLN A 3 -56.08 -18.83 -47.37
N ILE A 4 -56.18 -17.84 -48.24
CA ILE A 4 -55.13 -16.81 -48.42
C ILE A 4 -55.10 -15.83 -47.25
N VAL A 5 -56.27 -15.52 -46.66
CA VAL A 5 -56.37 -14.60 -45.52
C VAL A 5 -55.76 -15.20 -44.25
N ASN A 6 -55.98 -16.51 -44.02
CA ASN A 6 -55.45 -17.19 -42.84
C ASN A 6 -53.93 -17.38 -42.82
N GLN A 7 -53.32 -17.46 -44.00
CA GLN A 7 -51.83 -17.53 -44.09
C GLN A 7 -51.15 -16.18 -43.82
N ARG A 8 -51.83 -15.06 -44.09
CA ARG A 8 -51.29 -13.72 -43.83
C ARG A 8 -51.27 -13.40 -42.34
N GLU A 9 -52.32 -13.83 -41.62
CA GLU A 9 -52.40 -13.58 -40.15
C GLU A 9 -51.33 -14.36 -39.41
N LYS A 10 -51.11 -15.62 -39.76
CA LYS A 10 -50.03 -16.45 -39.16
C LYS A 10 -48.64 -15.91 -39.40
N GLY A 11 -48.39 -15.31 -40.57
CA GLY A 11 -47.12 -14.66 -40.90
C GLY A 11 -46.86 -13.41 -40.04
N LEU A 12 -47.88 -12.60 -39.79
CA LEU A 12 -47.74 -11.40 -38.95
C LEU A 12 -47.51 -11.73 -37.47
N ASP A 13 -48.09 -12.80 -36.96
CA ASP A 13 -47.89 -13.21 -35.57
C ASP A 13 -46.49 -13.77 -35.33
N VAL A 14 -45.93 -14.48 -36.30
CA VAL A 14 -44.53 -14.96 -36.21
C VAL A 14 -43.54 -13.80 -36.24
N ILE A 15 -43.78 -12.82 -37.10
CA ILE A 15 -42.92 -11.60 -37.16
C ILE A 15 -43.01 -10.77 -35.88
N ARG A 16 -44.20 -10.62 -35.29
CA ARG A 16 -44.40 -9.91 -34.02
C ARG A 16 -43.71 -10.63 -32.86
N ARG A 17 -43.75 -11.96 -32.82
CA ARG A 17 -43.06 -12.74 -31.74
C ARG A 17 -41.57 -12.71 -31.90
N LEU A 18 -41.02 -12.71 -33.11
CA LEU A 18 -39.59 -12.58 -33.37
C LEU A 18 -39.07 -11.16 -33.03
N ALA A 19 -39.86 -10.13 -33.34
CA ALA A 19 -39.48 -8.75 -32.97
C ALA A 19 -39.50 -8.50 -31.45
N ALA A 20 -40.42 -9.12 -30.73
CA ALA A 20 -40.47 -9.02 -29.25
C ALA A 20 -39.31 -9.77 -28.59
N ALA A 21 -38.89 -10.90 -29.14
CA ALA A 21 -37.74 -11.65 -28.62
C ALA A 21 -36.40 -10.94 -28.88
N ALA A 22 -36.27 -10.24 -30.01
CA ALA A 22 -35.07 -9.46 -30.33
C ALA A 22 -34.92 -8.22 -29.42
N MET A 23 -36.03 -7.60 -28.99
CA MET A 23 -35.99 -6.45 -28.07
C MET A 23 -35.60 -6.83 -26.64
N LEU A 24 -35.92 -8.03 -26.19
CA LEU A 24 -35.56 -8.49 -24.84
C LEU A 24 -34.09 -8.90 -24.73
N LEU A 25 -33.43 -9.29 -25.80
CA LEU A 25 -31.99 -9.59 -25.80
C LEU A 25 -31.09 -8.32 -25.81
N ALA A 26 -31.60 -7.19 -26.28
CA ALA A 26 -30.83 -5.94 -26.34
C ALA A 26 -30.72 -5.22 -24.98
N LEU A 27 -31.53 -5.56 -24.01
CA LEU A 27 -31.53 -4.94 -22.66
C LEU A 27 -30.58 -5.59 -21.66
N PHE A 28 -29.96 -6.72 -22.02
CA PHE A 28 -29.06 -7.45 -21.10
C PHE A 28 -27.58 -7.14 -21.27
N GLN A 29 -27.20 -6.25 -22.20
CA GLN A 29 -25.82 -5.82 -22.41
C GLN A 29 -25.45 -4.49 -21.73
N ALA A 30 -26.35 -3.95 -20.90
CA ALA A 30 -26.05 -2.76 -20.09
C ALA A 30 -25.25 -3.16 -18.86
N GLY A 31 -23.93 -3.20 -19.02
CA GLY A 31 -23.01 -2.78 -17.98
C GLY A 31 -22.47 -3.83 -17.07
N ALA A 32 -21.41 -4.39 -17.41
CA ALA A 32 -20.28 -4.51 -16.48
C ALA A 32 -19.12 -3.72 -17.08
N ALA A 33 -19.16 -2.41 -16.97
CA ALA A 33 -17.96 -1.63 -16.96
C ALA A 33 -17.21 -2.05 -15.69
N ILE A 34 -16.46 -3.16 -15.78
CA ILE A 34 -15.40 -3.47 -14.83
C ILE A 34 -14.46 -2.29 -14.98
N SER A 35 -14.58 -1.31 -14.07
CA SER A 35 -13.54 -0.32 -13.86
C SER A 35 -12.30 -1.12 -13.54
N ALA A 36 -11.46 -1.37 -14.53
CA ALA A 36 -10.10 -1.84 -14.33
C ALA A 36 -9.46 -0.75 -13.47
N SER A 37 -9.43 -0.98 -12.17
CA SER A 37 -8.66 -0.17 -11.22
C SER A 37 -7.24 -0.23 -11.79
N ALA A 38 -6.78 0.87 -12.39
CA ALA A 38 -5.41 0.98 -12.84
C ALA A 38 -4.56 0.59 -11.63
N ALA A 39 -3.78 -0.47 -11.74
CA ALA A 39 -2.91 -0.91 -10.67
C ALA A 39 -2.10 0.31 -10.25
N GLU A 40 -2.35 0.82 -9.03
CA GLU A 40 -1.65 1.99 -8.52
C GLU A 40 -0.16 1.67 -8.54
N THR A 41 0.55 2.35 -9.40
CA THR A 41 2.00 2.21 -9.52
C THR A 41 2.66 3.16 -8.54
N ILE A 42 3.73 2.70 -7.92
CA ILE A 42 4.53 3.54 -7.03
C ILE A 42 5.14 4.66 -7.83
N LYS A 43 4.86 5.88 -7.43
CA LYS A 43 5.31 7.09 -8.12
C LYS A 43 6.78 7.34 -7.82
N PRO A 44 7.68 7.24 -8.82
CA PRO A 44 9.10 7.54 -8.60
C PRO A 44 9.29 9.04 -8.37
N GLY A 45 10.22 9.39 -7.48
CA GLY A 45 10.50 10.78 -7.14
C GLY A 45 10.96 10.98 -5.71
N ARG A 46 10.97 12.22 -5.28
CA ARG A 46 11.34 12.63 -3.93
C ARG A 46 10.15 12.49 -3.01
N TRP A 47 10.37 11.76 -1.93
CA TRP A 47 9.38 11.50 -0.89
C TRP A 47 9.91 11.96 0.46
N GLU A 48 9.04 12.49 1.29
CA GLU A 48 9.25 12.72 2.70
C GLU A 48 8.62 11.60 3.49
N PHE A 49 9.39 10.96 4.35
CA PHE A 49 8.95 9.89 5.22
C PHE A 49 9.00 10.33 6.66
N THR A 50 7.90 10.12 7.39
CA THR A 50 7.82 10.35 8.83
C THR A 50 7.59 9.03 9.53
N SER A 51 8.58 8.61 10.29
CA SER A 51 8.56 7.42 11.14
C SER A 51 8.08 7.76 12.53
N GLN A 52 7.18 6.96 13.07
CA GLN A 52 6.66 7.12 14.42
C GLN A 52 6.83 5.81 15.18
N MET A 53 7.60 5.83 16.26
CA MET A 53 7.82 4.70 17.16
C MET A 53 7.16 4.99 18.51
N GLN A 54 6.39 4.03 19.00
CA GLN A 54 5.87 4.06 20.36
C GLN A 54 6.82 3.29 21.27
N LEU A 55 7.15 3.88 22.41
CA LEU A 55 7.92 3.18 23.43
C LEU A 55 7.02 2.16 24.16
N PRO A 56 7.54 0.98 24.52
CA PRO A 56 6.80 0.01 25.31
C PRO A 56 6.23 0.62 26.59
N GLY A 57 4.96 0.31 26.91
CA GLY A 57 4.30 0.83 28.09
C GLY A 57 3.99 2.33 28.09
N GLY A 58 4.10 3.02 26.94
CA GLY A 58 3.84 4.46 26.87
C GLY A 58 4.91 5.31 27.58
N ALA A 59 6.10 4.76 27.79
CA ALA A 59 7.19 5.45 28.45
C ALA A 59 7.50 6.79 27.77
N GLN A 60 7.65 7.83 28.55
CA GLN A 60 8.08 9.13 28.07
C GLN A 60 9.60 9.24 28.14
N LEU A 61 10.18 9.96 27.20
CA LEU A 61 11.59 10.28 27.28
C LEU A 61 11.84 11.20 28.48
N PRO A 62 12.90 10.96 29.25
CA PRO A 62 13.28 11.87 30.34
C PRO A 62 13.45 13.30 29.83
N SER A 63 13.04 14.29 30.64
CA SER A 63 13.26 15.70 30.31
C SER A 63 14.75 15.98 30.13
N GLY A 64 15.09 16.66 29.02
CA GLY A 64 16.50 16.97 28.70
C GLY A 64 17.23 15.88 27.91
N THR A 65 16.56 14.81 27.47
CA THR A 65 17.19 13.82 26.56
C THR A 65 17.60 14.52 25.27
N SER A 66 18.88 14.49 24.96
CA SER A 66 19.40 14.94 23.64
C SER A 66 19.00 13.93 22.57
N LEU A 67 18.19 14.36 21.62
CA LEU A 67 17.78 13.55 20.47
C LEU A 67 18.66 13.89 19.25
N PRO A 68 18.92 12.94 18.36
CA PRO A 68 19.60 13.19 17.10
C PRO A 68 18.87 14.23 16.25
N PRO A 69 19.54 14.91 15.33
CA PRO A 69 18.90 15.82 14.37
C PRO A 69 17.78 15.12 13.61
N GLY A 70 16.63 15.78 13.49
CA GLY A 70 15.43 15.23 12.80
C GLY A 70 14.56 14.29 13.64
N VAL A 71 14.97 13.96 14.86
CA VAL A 71 14.18 13.15 15.81
C VAL A 71 13.51 14.06 16.85
N GLN A 72 12.23 13.84 17.10
CA GLN A 72 11.43 14.59 18.07
C GLN A 72 10.73 13.63 19.03
N GLY A 73 10.70 13.99 20.31
CA GLY A 73 9.85 13.33 21.29
C GLY A 73 8.37 13.68 21.06
N ARG A 74 7.47 12.74 21.33
CA ARG A 74 6.02 12.92 21.13
C ARG A 74 5.29 13.04 22.46
N PRO A 75 4.26 13.90 22.56
CA PRO A 75 3.32 13.86 23.68
C PRO A 75 2.69 12.47 23.77
N GLY A 76 2.62 11.90 24.98
CA GLY A 76 2.09 10.55 25.20
C GLY A 76 3.10 9.42 25.03
N GLY A 77 4.39 9.74 24.85
CA GLY A 77 5.50 8.79 24.72
C GLY A 77 5.83 8.41 23.28
N GLY A 78 7.10 8.11 23.06
CA GLY A 78 7.63 7.71 21.77
C GLY A 78 8.42 8.79 21.05
N MET A 79 8.84 8.48 19.84
CA MET A 79 9.69 9.31 19.00
C MET A 79 9.13 9.41 17.58
N SER A 80 9.43 10.52 16.93
CA SER A 80 9.14 10.74 15.51
C SER A 80 10.40 11.22 14.81
N ALA A 81 10.69 10.66 13.65
CA ALA A 81 11.79 11.08 12.79
C ALA A 81 11.28 11.33 11.38
N THR A 82 11.77 12.40 10.76
CA THR A 82 11.41 12.74 9.37
C THR A 82 12.68 12.80 8.52
N HIS A 83 12.63 12.17 7.35
CA HIS A 83 13.71 12.24 6.37
C HIS A 83 13.13 12.32 4.95
N THR A 84 13.94 12.78 4.03
CA THR A 84 13.59 12.85 2.61
C THR A 84 14.49 11.93 1.81
N SER A 85 13.90 11.15 0.91
CA SER A 85 14.62 10.24 0.03
C SER A 85 14.06 10.29 -1.38
N CYS A 86 14.94 10.07 -2.36
CA CYS A 86 14.56 9.79 -3.73
C CYS A 86 14.36 8.31 -3.90
N ILE A 87 13.16 7.92 -4.29
CA ILE A 87 12.84 6.53 -4.62
C ILE A 87 12.59 6.38 -6.12
N ASN A 88 13.03 5.28 -6.66
CA ASN A 88 12.59 4.77 -7.96
C ASN A 88 11.62 3.61 -7.74
N SER A 89 10.97 3.16 -8.79
CA SER A 89 10.00 2.07 -8.72
C SER A 89 10.59 0.77 -8.14
N ASP A 90 11.89 0.56 -8.24
CA ASP A 90 12.56 -0.68 -7.84
C ASP A 90 13.08 -0.64 -6.38
N GLN A 91 13.23 0.56 -5.82
CA GLN A 91 13.77 0.80 -4.47
C GLN A 91 12.75 1.48 -3.55
N ALA A 92 11.50 1.13 -3.68
CA ALA A 92 10.40 1.78 -2.95
C ALA A 92 10.22 1.30 -1.50
N VAL A 93 11.27 0.74 -0.89
CA VAL A 93 11.26 0.39 0.54
C VAL A 93 11.51 1.66 1.36
N PRO A 94 10.57 2.07 2.23
CA PRO A 94 10.67 3.32 2.99
C PRO A 94 11.58 3.17 4.22
N THR A 95 12.81 2.74 4.01
CA THR A 95 13.81 2.60 5.07
C THR A 95 14.91 3.64 4.89
N ASP A 96 15.39 4.17 6.01
CA ASP A 96 16.61 4.96 6.04
C ASP A 96 17.80 4.05 5.72
N PRO A 97 18.58 4.33 4.66
CA PRO A 97 19.73 3.51 4.32
C PRO A 97 20.82 3.67 5.39
N ARG A 98 20.98 2.64 6.20
CA ARG A 98 22.05 2.56 7.19
C ARG A 98 23.05 1.50 6.78
N PRO A 99 24.36 1.74 6.88
CA PRO A 99 25.38 0.78 6.46
C PRO A 99 25.31 -0.53 7.24
N GLU A 100 24.82 -0.49 8.49
CA GLU A 100 24.64 -1.66 9.34
C GLU A 100 23.39 -2.48 9.01
N CYS A 101 22.49 -1.96 8.17
CA CYS A 101 21.23 -2.62 7.80
C CYS A 101 21.25 -3.12 6.36
N ARG A 102 20.74 -4.31 6.14
CA ARG A 102 20.58 -4.92 4.82
C ARG A 102 19.12 -5.32 4.60
N VAL A 103 18.55 -4.88 3.49
CA VAL A 103 17.27 -5.41 3.01
C VAL A 103 17.52 -6.77 2.38
N GLU A 104 16.89 -7.82 2.90
CA GLU A 104 17.11 -9.21 2.49
C GLU A 104 16.10 -9.67 1.45
N ARG A 105 14.86 -9.24 1.59
CA ARG A 105 13.75 -9.66 0.72
C ARG A 105 12.85 -8.47 0.45
N VAL A 106 12.46 -8.31 -0.81
CA VAL A 106 11.42 -7.35 -1.22
C VAL A 106 10.43 -8.09 -2.12
N GLN A 107 9.16 -7.98 -1.82
CA GLN A 107 8.08 -8.48 -2.67
C GLN A 107 7.14 -7.32 -2.97
N ARG A 108 6.70 -7.25 -4.23
CA ARG A 108 5.76 -6.24 -4.69
C ARG A 108 4.50 -6.89 -5.22
N ASN A 109 3.36 -6.36 -4.80
CA ASN A 109 2.05 -6.70 -5.34
C ASN A 109 1.29 -5.39 -5.60
N GLY A 110 1.30 -4.92 -6.85
CA GLY A 110 0.78 -3.61 -7.20
C GLY A 110 1.47 -2.48 -6.44
N ALA A 111 0.69 -1.71 -5.70
CA ALA A 111 1.15 -0.61 -4.85
C ALA A 111 1.61 -1.05 -3.45
N THR A 112 1.52 -2.33 -3.14
CA THR A 112 1.94 -2.88 -1.84
C THR A 112 3.34 -3.48 -1.95
N ILE A 113 4.20 -3.13 -1.00
CA ILE A 113 5.54 -3.69 -0.85
C ILE A 113 5.63 -4.34 0.51
N THR A 114 6.14 -5.57 0.55
CA THR A 114 6.57 -6.24 1.77
C THR A 114 8.08 -6.44 1.71
N TRP A 115 8.75 -6.25 2.83
CA TRP A 115 10.19 -6.46 2.90
C TRP A 115 10.61 -7.03 4.25
N SER A 116 11.76 -7.69 4.27
CA SER A 116 12.49 -8.00 5.49
C SER A 116 13.88 -7.38 5.43
N ALA A 117 14.36 -6.96 6.58
CA ALA A 117 15.66 -6.37 6.76
C ALA A 117 16.36 -6.93 8.01
N SER A 118 17.66 -6.98 7.97
CA SER A 118 18.52 -7.35 9.10
C SER A 118 19.53 -6.26 9.36
N CYS A 119 19.64 -5.84 10.62
CA CYS A 119 20.59 -4.82 11.07
C CYS A 119 21.55 -5.45 12.09
N THR A 120 22.85 -5.18 11.96
CA THR A 120 23.83 -5.55 12.97
C THR A 120 23.95 -4.43 13.99
N THR A 121 23.68 -4.74 15.23
CA THR A 121 23.79 -3.79 16.37
C THR A 121 24.87 -4.27 17.34
N GLY A 122 25.29 -3.42 18.27
CA GLY A 122 26.20 -3.82 19.34
C GLY A 122 25.67 -4.94 20.27
N GLN A 123 24.35 -5.22 20.19
CA GLN A 123 23.69 -6.28 20.94
C GLN A 123 23.35 -7.51 20.11
N GLY A 124 23.81 -7.57 18.85
CA GLY A 124 23.56 -8.65 17.92
C GLY A 124 22.71 -8.26 16.70
N ALA A 125 22.29 -9.26 15.94
CA ALA A 125 21.46 -9.05 14.77
C ALA A 125 20.00 -8.80 15.19
N VAL A 126 19.41 -7.74 14.63
CA VAL A 126 18.02 -7.36 14.80
C VAL A 126 17.31 -7.51 13.47
N ARG A 127 16.18 -8.21 13.46
CA ARG A 127 15.37 -8.43 12.26
C ARG A 127 14.14 -7.52 12.26
N SER A 128 13.79 -7.03 11.07
CA SER A 128 12.58 -6.23 10.88
C SER A 128 11.80 -6.73 9.67
N ASP A 129 10.47 -6.74 9.79
CA ASP A 129 9.55 -7.05 8.71
C ASP A 129 8.61 -5.87 8.49
N GLY A 130 8.45 -5.45 7.25
CA GLY A 130 7.68 -4.28 6.89
C GLY A 130 6.67 -4.52 5.78
N VAL A 131 5.60 -3.73 5.83
CA VAL A 131 4.58 -3.64 4.78
C VAL A 131 4.31 -2.17 4.51
N ALA A 132 4.41 -1.74 3.25
CA ALA A 132 4.04 -0.40 2.79
C ALA A 132 2.95 -0.48 1.74
N HIS A 133 2.04 0.46 1.78
CA HIS A 133 0.99 0.66 0.80
C HIS A 133 1.09 2.09 0.24
N TYR A 134 1.26 2.20 -1.08
CA TYR A 134 1.34 3.47 -1.79
C TYR A 134 0.00 3.79 -2.44
N ALA A 135 -0.45 5.03 -2.28
CA ALA A 135 -1.71 5.55 -2.83
C ALA A 135 -1.44 6.93 -3.45
N GLY A 136 -1.13 6.97 -4.75
CA GLY A 136 -0.85 8.21 -5.47
C GLY A 136 0.32 9.01 -4.87
N ASN A 137 0.03 10.06 -4.12
CA ASN A 137 1.01 10.95 -3.47
C ASN A 137 1.22 10.65 -1.98
N ALA A 138 0.59 9.62 -1.45
CA ALA A 138 0.67 9.21 -0.05
C ALA A 138 1.19 7.78 0.07
N MET A 139 1.76 7.44 1.21
CA MET A 139 2.18 6.10 1.58
C MET A 139 1.97 5.88 3.07
N GLU A 140 1.52 4.70 3.43
CA GLU A 140 1.49 4.21 4.80
C GLU A 140 2.25 2.90 4.91
N ALA A 141 3.05 2.74 5.97
CA ALA A 141 3.74 1.50 6.24
C ALA A 141 3.75 1.17 7.73
N THR A 142 3.88 -0.10 8.01
CA THR A 142 4.17 -0.62 9.35
C THR A 142 5.46 -1.43 9.28
N LEU A 143 6.36 -1.17 10.21
CA LEU A 143 7.59 -1.93 10.41
C LEU A 143 7.53 -2.57 11.80
N THR A 144 7.69 -3.89 11.86
CA THR A 144 7.84 -4.64 13.11
C THR A 144 9.29 -5.05 13.25
N THR A 145 9.92 -4.68 14.36
CA THR A 145 11.31 -5.02 14.65
C THR A 145 11.35 -5.98 15.83
N HIS A 146 12.03 -7.12 15.61
CA HIS A 146 12.21 -8.19 16.58
C HIS A 146 13.55 -8.02 17.28
N VAL A 147 13.50 -7.55 18.51
CA VAL A 147 14.71 -7.28 19.31
C VAL A 147 14.94 -8.43 20.29
N PRO A 148 16.14 -9.03 20.30
CA PRO A 148 16.48 -10.01 21.32
C PRO A 148 16.45 -9.36 22.71
N GLY A 149 15.66 -9.94 23.60
CA GLY A 149 15.59 -9.52 25.00
C GLY A 149 16.44 -10.41 25.91
N HIS A 150 16.48 -10.05 27.18
CA HIS A 150 17.16 -10.87 28.19
C HIS A 150 16.51 -12.26 28.32
N GLY A 151 17.33 -13.30 28.45
CA GLY A 151 16.84 -14.67 28.65
C GLY A 151 16.28 -15.34 27.40
N GLY A 152 16.57 -14.83 26.19
CA GLY A 152 16.10 -15.41 24.92
C GLY A 152 14.67 -15.02 24.51
N ALA A 153 14.02 -14.18 25.28
CA ALA A 153 12.75 -13.59 24.87
C ALA A 153 12.94 -12.65 23.68
N VAL A 154 11.96 -12.58 22.79
CA VAL A 154 11.94 -11.60 21.69
C VAL A 154 10.91 -10.53 22.02
N MET A 155 11.31 -9.28 21.91
CA MET A 155 10.42 -8.13 22.06
C MET A 155 10.12 -7.52 20.70
N ASP A 156 8.85 -7.35 20.39
CA ASP A 156 8.41 -6.72 19.16
C ASP A 156 8.17 -5.23 19.38
N THR A 157 8.83 -4.42 18.57
CA THR A 157 8.56 -2.98 18.48
C THR A 157 7.88 -2.66 17.17
N LYS A 158 6.79 -1.91 17.22
CA LYS A 158 6.07 -1.47 16.00
C LYS A 158 6.36 -0.01 15.73
N GLN A 159 6.63 0.26 14.46
CA GLN A 159 6.86 1.60 13.94
C GLN A 159 5.86 1.85 12.81
N ARG A 160 5.18 2.98 12.85
CA ARG A 160 4.36 3.47 11.75
C ARG A 160 5.17 4.46 10.92
N ILE A 161 5.11 4.31 9.60
CA ILE A 161 5.77 5.21 8.67
C ILE A 161 4.70 5.78 7.74
N THR A 162 4.69 7.09 7.57
CA THR A 162 3.86 7.78 6.58
C THR A 162 4.78 8.45 5.56
N GLY A 163 4.36 8.45 4.30
CA GLY A 163 5.11 9.07 3.21
C GLY A 163 4.27 10.08 2.45
N ARG A 164 4.92 11.16 2.01
CA ARG A 164 4.32 12.18 1.17
C ARG A 164 5.22 12.46 -0.03
N TYR A 165 4.66 12.41 -1.21
CA TYR A 165 5.35 12.76 -2.45
C TYR A 165 5.63 14.25 -2.52
N LEU A 166 6.87 14.64 -2.81
CA LEU A 166 7.31 16.03 -2.89
C LEU A 166 7.53 16.52 -4.32
N GLY A 167 7.70 15.58 -5.27
CA GLY A 167 8.01 15.95 -6.65
C GLY A 167 9.07 15.04 -7.28
N PRO A 168 9.53 15.37 -8.49
CA PRO A 168 10.64 14.64 -9.11
C PRO A 168 11.93 14.75 -8.28
N CYS A 169 12.82 13.77 -8.43
CA CYS A 169 14.16 13.89 -7.88
C CYS A 169 14.92 14.99 -8.63
N THR A 170 15.48 15.94 -7.90
CA THR A 170 16.46 16.88 -8.46
C THR A 170 17.81 16.18 -8.54
N ARG A 171 18.45 16.30 -9.69
CA ARG A 171 19.83 15.87 -9.89
C ARG A 171 20.78 16.77 -9.12
#